data_cf356c606f66116a4670a16273226907
#
_entry.id   cf356c606f66116a4670a16273226907
#
_cell.length_a   1.000
_cell.length_b   1.000
_cell.length_c   1.000
_cell.angle_alpha   90.00
_cell.angle_beta   90.00
_cell.angle_gamma   90.00
#
_symmetry.space_group_name_H-M   'P 1'
#
loop_
_entity.id
_entity.type
_entity.pdbx_description
1 polymer ?
#
loop_
_entity_poly.entity_id
_entity_poly.type
_entity_poly.pdbx_seq_one_letter_code
_entity_poly.pdbx_strand_id
1 'polypeptide(L)'
;MRMLRASVVLASLARLASTLSVPQSGEPMPGSSPALAAAPPPDAVGVRAAPARPLRRSLCAALAEGACAEVFAACAAGAVITGWALYLGAGTALIGFLGALPLVAQVASLPAAWFISAHSRKLATVLAVCISRLTFLPLIGLPWLDVAPAAKLRLFIGIVAVSTVFGVIGNSAWVAWMGDLVPGRLRGRYFGQRTIFLSVAGTLASLTAAVALDRMAPLGYTGLALSALTAVACLAGLASLALLLRQHEPAATREDGSAGWRSLRTALGDVRARPFLYYQLAWNGAVGISASFFAYHLLTNLRTGFLVVAAHGVGVAIVRIASARLWGRAVDRIGARPVLICCSFGISVVPAIWLLTSPDRLWPIAMEAVVSGFLWGGHGIAALDLTIGLAPRTGRPFYLAAFATAGGIGFGVASVLAGQLATFAPAHFVLGGHEWTSIHILFFLSALGRLASAGLAVRLHDPGARGGVPELMRSLSAPIRAALADSFVPDLVRIPAFARRQR
;
A
#
# COMPACT_ATOMS: atom_id res chain seq x y z
N MET A 1 -17.14 27.88 -15.38
CA MET A 1 -16.38 26.67 -15.77
C MET A 1 -16.02 25.72 -14.59
N ARG A 2 -15.99 26.15 -13.34
CA ARG A 2 -15.70 25.30 -12.17
C ARG A 2 -16.89 24.43 -11.69
N MET A 3 -18.14 24.88 -11.88
CA MET A 3 -19.34 24.09 -11.51
C MET A 3 -19.65 22.95 -12.47
N LEU A 4 -19.26 23.04 -13.74
CA LEU A 4 -19.49 21.97 -14.74
C LEU A 4 -18.60 20.73 -14.49
N ARG A 5 -17.43 20.88 -13.86
CA ARG A 5 -16.55 19.73 -13.56
C ARG A 5 -17.01 18.93 -12.34
N ALA A 6 -17.63 19.58 -11.37
CA ALA A 6 -18.21 18.86 -10.21
C ALA A 6 -19.44 18.05 -10.60
N SER A 7 -20.25 18.51 -11.54
CA SER A 7 -21.43 17.77 -12.04
C SER A 7 -21.06 16.55 -12.87
N VAL A 8 -19.94 16.56 -13.61
CA VAL A 8 -19.46 15.40 -14.38
C VAL A 8 -18.95 14.29 -13.44
N VAL A 9 -18.25 14.67 -12.35
CA VAL A 9 -17.80 13.71 -11.34
C VAL A 9 -19.00 13.09 -10.59
N LEU A 10 -19.98 13.93 -10.21
CA LEU A 10 -21.22 13.44 -9.58
C LEU A 10 -22.07 12.58 -10.52
N ALA A 11 -22.13 12.91 -11.81
CA ALA A 11 -22.83 12.11 -12.82
C ALA A 11 -22.10 10.77 -13.08
N SER A 12 -20.78 10.74 -13.03
CA SER A 12 -20.00 9.50 -13.12
C SER A 12 -20.18 8.62 -11.88
N LEU A 13 -20.27 9.21 -10.70
CA LEU A 13 -20.62 8.53 -9.45
C LEU A 13 -22.05 7.96 -9.48
N ALA A 14 -23.00 8.69 -10.04
CA ALA A 14 -24.38 8.24 -10.20
C ALA A 14 -24.49 7.08 -11.21
N ARG A 15 -23.74 7.09 -12.31
CA ARG A 15 -23.66 5.97 -13.27
C ARG A 15 -22.98 4.73 -12.68
N LEU A 16 -21.90 4.90 -11.90
CA LEU A 16 -21.29 3.80 -11.15
C LEU A 16 -22.28 3.18 -10.14
N ALA A 17 -23.11 4.00 -9.50
CA ALA A 17 -24.15 3.52 -8.61
C ALA A 17 -25.27 2.76 -9.33
N SER A 18 -25.59 3.10 -10.58
CA SER A 18 -26.61 2.40 -11.39
C SER A 18 -26.12 1.05 -11.95
N THR A 19 -24.80 0.88 -12.16
CA THR A 19 -24.22 -0.42 -12.60
C THR A 19 -24.16 -1.47 -11.48
N LEU A 20 -24.46 -1.11 -10.25
CA LEU A 20 -24.59 -2.02 -9.09
C LEU A 20 -26.02 -2.58 -8.93
N SER A 21 -26.90 -2.41 -9.92
CA SER A 21 -28.23 -3.02 -9.89
C SER A 21 -28.12 -4.55 -9.96
N VAL A 22 -28.59 -5.19 -8.89
CA VAL A 22 -28.78 -6.65 -8.81
C VAL A 22 -29.95 -7.01 -9.71
N PRO A 23 -29.83 -7.99 -10.64
CA PRO A 23 -30.98 -8.49 -11.39
C PRO A 23 -32.00 -9.08 -10.41
N GLN A 24 -33.25 -8.68 -10.53
CA GLN A 24 -34.36 -9.36 -9.84
C GLN A 24 -34.47 -10.75 -10.44
N SER A 25 -34.38 -11.77 -9.60
CA SER A 25 -34.62 -13.17 -9.94
C SER A 25 -36.08 -13.34 -10.39
N GLY A 26 -36.26 -13.91 -11.62
CA GLY A 26 -37.55 -14.27 -12.19
C GLY A 26 -38.30 -15.31 -11.35
N GLU A 27 -39.61 -15.33 -11.55
CA GLU A 27 -40.62 -16.19 -10.94
C GLU A 27 -40.32 -17.69 -11.15
N PRO A 28 -40.72 -18.58 -10.23
CA PRO A 28 -40.54 -20.01 -10.37
C PRO A 28 -41.58 -20.59 -11.35
N MET A 29 -41.13 -21.35 -12.34
CA MET A 29 -41.97 -22.17 -13.24
C MET A 29 -42.58 -23.35 -12.44
N PRO A 30 -43.87 -23.69 -12.68
CA PRO A 30 -44.50 -24.84 -12.05
C PRO A 30 -44.19 -26.12 -12.83
N GLY A 31 -43.72 -27.14 -12.14
CA GLY A 31 -43.68 -28.51 -12.64
C GLY A 31 -42.32 -29.19 -12.63
N SER A 32 -41.92 -29.71 -11.46
CA SER A 32 -41.01 -30.86 -11.36
C SER A 32 -41.23 -31.63 -10.07
N SER A 33 -41.44 -32.94 -10.23
CA SER A 33 -41.67 -33.92 -9.15
C SER A 33 -40.60 -33.98 -8.09
N PRO A 34 -40.92 -34.47 -6.87
CA PRO A 34 -39.99 -34.48 -5.74
C PRO A 34 -38.97 -35.63 -5.86
N ALA A 35 -37.74 -35.34 -6.26
CA ALA A 35 -36.62 -36.24 -6.10
C ALA A 35 -36.01 -36.02 -4.68
N LEU A 36 -35.69 -37.14 -4.00
CA LEU A 36 -35.16 -37.23 -2.66
C LEU A 36 -34.17 -36.10 -2.30
N ALA A 37 -34.54 -35.31 -1.31
CA ALA A 37 -33.66 -34.30 -0.72
C ALA A 37 -32.51 -35.00 0.02
N ALA A 38 -31.32 -34.96 -0.55
CA ALA A 38 -30.09 -35.22 0.20
C ALA A 38 -29.93 -34.11 1.25
N ALA A 39 -29.67 -34.48 2.50
CA ALA A 39 -29.46 -33.55 3.59
C ALA A 39 -28.31 -32.56 3.26
N PRO A 40 -28.47 -31.25 3.51
CA PRO A 40 -27.40 -30.30 3.26
C PRO A 40 -26.19 -30.62 4.17
N PRO A 41 -24.93 -30.36 3.71
CA PRO A 41 -23.76 -30.57 4.51
C PRO A 41 -23.81 -29.66 5.77
N PRO A 42 -23.21 -30.09 6.91
CA PRO A 42 -23.37 -29.46 8.22
C PRO A 42 -22.76 -28.03 8.35
N ASP A 43 -22.14 -27.49 7.30
CA ASP A 43 -21.46 -26.21 7.33
C ASP A 43 -22.28 -25.02 6.79
N ALA A 44 -23.55 -25.23 6.49
CA ALA A 44 -24.46 -24.15 6.11
C ALA A 44 -25.09 -23.48 7.35
N VAL A 45 -24.26 -22.96 8.26
CA VAL A 45 -24.75 -21.98 9.25
C VAL A 45 -25.07 -20.71 8.46
N GLY A 46 -26.35 -20.47 8.26
CA GLY A 46 -26.90 -19.41 7.45
C GLY A 46 -26.45 -18.02 7.94
N VAL A 47 -25.39 -17.50 7.35
CA VAL A 47 -25.12 -16.06 7.40
C VAL A 47 -26.30 -15.37 6.71
N ARG A 48 -27.25 -14.86 7.48
CA ARG A 48 -28.36 -14.05 6.96
C ARG A 48 -27.78 -12.93 6.12
N ALA A 49 -27.93 -13.01 4.80
CA ALA A 49 -27.50 -11.95 3.89
C ALA A 49 -28.17 -10.64 4.33
N ALA A 50 -27.38 -9.63 4.60
CA ALA A 50 -27.91 -8.31 4.92
C ALA A 50 -28.84 -7.84 3.80
N PRO A 51 -29.97 -7.18 4.10
CA PRO A 51 -30.91 -6.70 3.09
C PRO A 51 -30.17 -5.81 2.08
N ALA A 52 -30.42 -5.97 0.79
CA ALA A 52 -29.65 -5.40 -0.32
C ALA A 52 -29.46 -3.86 -0.26
N ARG A 53 -30.43 -3.12 0.29
CA ARG A 53 -30.35 -1.64 0.40
C ARG A 53 -29.31 -1.15 1.42
N PRO A 54 -29.24 -1.64 2.68
CA PRO A 54 -28.21 -1.21 3.64
C PRO A 54 -26.81 -1.63 3.23
N LEU A 55 -26.64 -2.80 2.58
CA LEU A 55 -25.36 -3.22 2.04
C LEU A 55 -24.84 -2.24 0.96
N ARG A 56 -25.67 -1.89 -0.04
CA ARG A 56 -25.29 -0.93 -1.07
C ARG A 56 -24.90 0.43 -0.51
N ARG A 57 -25.66 0.95 0.47
CA ARG A 57 -25.33 2.22 1.14
C ARG A 57 -23.99 2.14 1.88
N SER A 58 -23.72 1.04 2.58
CA SER A 58 -22.46 0.82 3.28
C SER A 58 -21.27 0.73 2.32
N LEU A 59 -21.41 0.05 1.18
CA LEU A 59 -20.35 -0.07 0.18
C LEU A 59 -20.06 1.28 -0.52
N CYS A 60 -21.08 2.08 -0.82
CA CYS A 60 -20.89 3.45 -1.34
C CYS A 60 -20.23 4.36 -0.30
N ALA A 61 -20.63 4.27 0.98
CA ALA A 61 -19.98 5.01 2.06
C ALA A 61 -18.53 4.59 2.24
N ALA A 62 -18.21 3.28 2.14
CA ALA A 62 -16.84 2.79 2.22
C ALA A 62 -15.96 3.22 1.02
N LEU A 63 -16.56 3.41 -0.17
CA LEU A 63 -15.84 3.96 -1.31
C LEU A 63 -15.50 5.44 -1.11
N ALA A 64 -16.47 6.24 -0.68
CA ALA A 64 -16.27 7.66 -0.38
C ALA A 64 -15.32 7.87 0.80
N GLU A 65 -15.44 7.05 1.83
CA GLU A 65 -14.51 7.01 2.97
C GLU A 65 -13.08 6.77 2.52
N GLY A 66 -12.86 5.76 1.67
CA GLY A 66 -11.54 5.47 1.14
C GLY A 66 -10.94 6.63 0.34
N ALA A 67 -11.75 7.36 -0.45
CA ALA A 67 -11.27 8.55 -1.16
C ALA A 67 -10.83 9.66 -0.18
N CYS A 68 -11.61 9.90 0.89
CA CYS A 68 -11.22 10.83 1.95
C CYS A 68 -9.94 10.38 2.67
N ALA A 69 -9.77 9.09 2.91
CA ALA A 69 -8.56 8.51 3.49
C ALA A 69 -7.33 8.71 2.58
N GLU A 70 -7.48 8.58 1.25
CA GLU A 70 -6.40 8.85 0.29
C GLU A 70 -6.03 10.35 0.26
N VAL A 71 -7.00 11.26 0.33
CA VAL A 71 -6.73 12.70 0.46
C VAL A 71 -5.96 12.99 1.74
N PHE A 72 -6.38 12.40 2.87
CA PHE A 72 -5.62 12.51 4.13
C PHE A 72 -4.19 12.00 3.94
N ALA A 73 -3.99 10.82 3.37
CA ALA A 73 -2.67 10.23 3.17
C ALA A 73 -1.79 11.10 2.25
N ALA A 74 -2.34 11.64 1.17
CA ALA A 74 -1.64 12.53 0.26
C ALA A 74 -1.15 13.83 0.93
N CYS A 75 -1.94 14.39 1.86
CA CYS A 75 -1.64 15.64 2.56
C CYS A 75 -0.93 15.46 3.91
N ALA A 76 -0.86 14.24 4.44
CA ALA A 76 -0.32 13.93 5.77
C ALA A 76 0.73 12.81 5.79
N ALA A 77 1.20 12.33 4.63
CA ALA A 77 2.22 11.29 4.54
C ALA A 77 3.19 11.55 3.38
N GLY A 78 4.11 10.62 3.13
CA GLY A 78 5.03 10.67 1.99
C GLY A 78 5.84 11.95 1.90
N ALA A 79 5.82 12.60 0.73
CA ALA A 79 6.57 13.81 0.46
C ALA A 79 6.20 14.99 1.37
N VAL A 80 4.94 15.09 1.81
CA VAL A 80 4.49 16.18 2.71
C VAL A 80 5.11 16.02 4.11
N ILE A 81 5.18 14.79 4.65
CA ILE A 81 5.89 14.54 5.92
C ILE A 81 7.39 14.85 5.78
N THR A 82 8.00 14.48 4.65
CA THR A 82 9.39 14.88 4.37
C THR A 82 9.52 16.40 4.31
N GLY A 83 8.57 17.09 3.68
CA GLY A 83 8.51 18.55 3.65
C GLY A 83 8.39 19.18 5.04
N TRP A 84 7.52 18.67 5.92
CA TRP A 84 7.43 19.08 7.31
C TRP A 84 8.76 18.85 8.05
N ALA A 85 9.36 17.69 7.90
CA ALA A 85 10.63 17.36 8.53
C ALA A 85 11.74 18.35 8.10
N LEU A 86 11.86 18.61 6.80
CA LEU A 86 12.83 19.56 6.25
C LEU A 86 12.55 21.01 6.73
N TYR A 87 11.28 21.44 6.74
CA TYR A 87 10.89 22.74 7.26
C TYR A 87 11.28 22.95 8.73
N LEU A 88 11.18 21.89 9.53
CA LEU A 88 11.58 21.89 10.96
C LEU A 88 13.07 21.64 11.18
N GLY A 89 13.89 21.56 10.12
CA GLY A 89 15.34 21.36 10.22
C GLY A 89 15.76 19.92 10.54
N ALA A 90 14.96 18.93 10.18
CA ALA A 90 15.30 17.52 10.41
C ALA A 90 16.49 17.07 9.56
N GLY A 91 17.45 16.42 10.22
CA GLY A 91 18.57 15.74 9.56
C GLY A 91 18.20 14.34 9.04
N THR A 92 19.16 13.69 8.39
CA THR A 92 19.01 12.37 7.76
C THR A 92 18.60 11.27 8.76
N ALA A 93 19.10 11.31 9.99
CA ALA A 93 18.71 10.38 11.03
C ALA A 93 17.21 10.37 11.30
N LEU A 94 16.59 11.56 11.34
CA LEU A 94 15.16 11.69 11.56
C LEU A 94 14.34 11.28 10.31
N ILE A 95 14.82 11.56 9.11
CA ILE A 95 14.20 11.08 7.88
C ILE A 95 14.15 9.55 7.85
N GLY A 96 15.26 8.89 8.22
CA GLY A 96 15.30 7.43 8.35
C GLY A 96 14.31 6.90 9.39
N PHE A 97 14.21 7.56 10.53
CA PHE A 97 13.24 7.20 11.58
C PHE A 97 11.80 7.37 11.12
N LEU A 98 11.45 8.50 10.51
CA LEU A 98 10.10 8.76 9.98
C LEU A 98 9.69 7.76 8.90
N GLY A 99 10.63 7.40 8.02
CA GLY A 99 10.40 6.37 7.01
C GLY A 99 10.23 4.96 7.58
N ALA A 100 10.82 4.68 8.73
CA ALA A 100 10.67 3.41 9.45
C ALA A 100 9.27 3.26 10.09
N LEU A 101 8.66 4.35 10.52
CA LEU A 101 7.43 4.36 11.34
C LEU A 101 6.29 3.50 10.77
N PRO A 102 5.90 3.59 9.48
CA PRO A 102 4.76 2.83 8.96
C PRO A 102 4.96 1.33 9.04
N LEU A 103 6.20 0.85 8.85
CA LEU A 103 6.50 -0.58 8.87
C LEU A 103 6.77 -1.10 10.28
N VAL A 104 7.42 -0.31 11.13
CA VAL A 104 7.55 -0.63 12.56
C VAL A 104 6.17 -0.67 13.23
N ALA A 105 5.28 0.25 12.87
CA ALA A 105 3.92 0.28 13.37
C ALA A 105 3.11 -0.99 13.02
N GLN A 106 3.51 -1.77 11.99
CA GLN A 106 2.89 -3.07 11.71
C GLN A 106 3.00 -4.06 12.89
N VAL A 107 4.00 -3.91 13.75
CA VAL A 107 4.11 -4.72 14.99
C VAL A 107 2.90 -4.50 15.89
N ALA A 108 2.33 -3.28 15.91
CA ALA A 108 1.12 -2.97 16.66
C ALA A 108 -0.13 -3.70 16.13
N SER A 109 -0.10 -4.24 14.91
CA SER A 109 -1.20 -5.04 14.37
C SER A 109 -1.42 -6.36 15.12
N LEU A 110 -0.37 -6.91 15.76
CA LEU A 110 -0.46 -8.15 16.54
C LEU A 110 -1.33 -7.99 17.81
N PRO A 111 -1.02 -7.05 18.74
CA PRO A 111 -1.90 -6.81 19.88
C PRO A 111 -3.26 -6.25 19.45
N ALA A 112 -3.32 -5.48 18.35
CA ALA A 112 -4.56 -4.99 17.80
C ALA A 112 -5.49 -6.12 17.33
N ALA A 113 -4.95 -7.15 16.69
CA ALA A 113 -5.72 -8.31 16.25
C ALA A 113 -6.42 -9.01 17.43
N TRP A 114 -5.72 -9.14 18.57
CA TRP A 114 -6.32 -9.67 19.80
C TRP A 114 -7.46 -8.77 20.32
N PHE A 115 -7.25 -7.47 20.38
CA PHE A 115 -8.26 -6.51 20.79
C PHE A 115 -9.49 -6.52 19.85
N ILE A 116 -9.25 -6.58 18.53
CA ILE A 116 -10.28 -6.61 17.49
C ILE A 116 -11.13 -7.91 17.57
N SER A 117 -10.51 -9.05 17.94
CA SER A 117 -11.24 -10.31 18.08
C SER A 117 -12.21 -10.31 19.28
N ALA A 118 -11.89 -9.54 20.32
CA ALA A 118 -12.70 -9.44 21.54
C ALA A 118 -13.82 -8.38 21.45
N HIS A 119 -13.69 -7.40 20.54
CA HIS A 119 -14.58 -6.23 20.48
C HIS A 119 -15.23 -6.08 19.09
N SER A 120 -16.14 -5.10 18.95
CA SER A 120 -16.72 -4.69 17.67
C SER A 120 -15.63 -4.18 16.72
N ARG A 121 -15.56 -4.75 15.51
CA ARG A 121 -14.59 -4.35 14.46
C ARG A 121 -14.81 -2.91 14.02
N LYS A 122 -16.08 -2.49 13.94
CA LYS A 122 -16.45 -1.10 13.63
C LYS A 122 -15.94 -0.16 14.72
N LEU A 123 -16.20 -0.46 16.00
CA LEU A 123 -15.74 0.39 17.11
C LEU A 123 -14.23 0.52 17.13
N ALA A 124 -13.49 -0.58 16.98
CA ALA A 124 -12.04 -0.59 16.92
C ALA A 124 -11.52 0.26 15.75
N THR A 125 -12.12 0.13 14.56
CA THR A 125 -11.77 0.95 13.39
C THR A 125 -12.02 2.43 13.64
N VAL A 126 -13.23 2.78 14.11
CA VAL A 126 -13.64 4.17 14.34
C VAL A 126 -12.75 4.84 15.38
N LEU A 127 -12.49 4.18 16.51
CA LEU A 127 -11.63 4.74 17.56
C LEU A 127 -10.19 4.93 17.07
N ALA A 128 -9.61 3.92 16.42
CA ALA A 128 -8.25 4.01 15.94
C ALA A 128 -8.11 5.09 14.85
N VAL A 129 -9.02 5.14 13.88
CA VAL A 129 -9.03 6.19 12.85
C VAL A 129 -9.25 7.57 13.48
N CYS A 130 -10.15 7.71 14.45
CA CYS A 130 -10.38 8.96 15.16
C CYS A 130 -9.10 9.48 15.81
N ILE A 131 -8.41 8.66 16.59
CA ILE A 131 -7.14 9.03 17.22
C ILE A 131 -6.11 9.40 16.17
N SER A 132 -5.93 8.56 15.14
CA SER A 132 -4.98 8.81 14.05
C SER A 132 -5.21 10.16 13.37
N ARG A 133 -6.46 10.53 13.07
CA ARG A 133 -6.78 11.77 12.34
C ARG A 133 -6.70 13.01 13.24
N LEU A 134 -7.26 12.93 14.46
CA LEU A 134 -7.30 14.07 15.37
C LEU A 134 -5.90 14.43 15.91
N THR A 135 -5.00 13.47 16.00
CA THR A 135 -3.60 13.71 16.42
C THR A 135 -2.88 14.68 15.49
N PHE A 136 -3.32 14.83 14.22
CA PHE A 136 -2.72 15.81 13.29
C PHE A 136 -3.16 17.25 13.52
N LEU A 137 -4.23 17.51 14.24
CA LEU A 137 -4.76 18.87 14.45
C LEU A 137 -3.72 19.88 14.99
N PRO A 138 -2.86 19.54 15.98
CA PRO A 138 -1.86 20.48 16.49
C PRO A 138 -0.83 20.92 15.44
N LEU A 139 -0.58 20.10 14.38
CA LEU A 139 0.36 20.49 13.33
C LEU A 139 -0.11 21.72 12.54
N ILE A 140 -1.41 21.99 12.49
CA ILE A 140 -1.95 23.17 11.79
C ILE A 140 -1.36 24.45 12.36
N GLY A 141 -1.22 24.55 13.68
CA GLY A 141 -0.67 25.71 14.37
C GLY A 141 0.85 25.68 14.60
N LEU A 142 1.52 24.57 14.26
CA LEU A 142 2.92 24.34 14.63
C LEU A 142 3.92 25.42 14.15
N PRO A 143 3.79 26.04 12.94
CA PRO A 143 4.69 27.10 12.51
C PRO A 143 4.65 28.33 13.41
N TRP A 144 3.49 28.67 13.93
CA TRP A 144 3.26 29.88 14.75
C TRP A 144 3.39 29.65 16.26
N LEU A 145 3.63 28.41 16.67
CA LEU A 145 3.83 28.11 18.09
C LEU A 145 5.16 28.71 18.56
N ASP A 146 5.12 29.55 19.57
CA ASP A 146 6.33 30.18 20.15
C ASP A 146 7.01 29.24 21.14
N VAL A 147 7.72 28.24 20.62
CA VAL A 147 8.51 27.27 21.39
C VAL A 147 9.82 26.96 20.68
N ALA A 148 10.80 26.45 21.42
CA ALA A 148 12.09 26.11 20.87
C ALA A 148 11.99 25.15 19.66
N PRO A 149 12.82 25.31 18.62
CA PRO A 149 12.78 24.45 17.42
C PRO A 149 12.84 22.95 17.73
N ALA A 150 13.65 22.55 18.70
CA ALA A 150 13.73 21.16 19.16
C ALA A 150 12.41 20.65 19.78
N ALA A 151 11.61 21.54 20.40
CA ALA A 151 10.29 21.17 20.93
C ALA A 151 9.28 20.98 19.79
N LYS A 152 9.28 21.86 18.77
CA LYS A 152 8.45 21.69 17.55
C LYS A 152 8.75 20.34 16.87
N LEU A 153 10.03 20.01 16.74
CA LEU A 153 10.46 18.77 16.12
C LEU A 153 10.02 17.53 16.92
N ARG A 154 10.17 17.54 18.24
CA ARG A 154 9.69 16.45 19.10
C ARG A 154 8.18 16.29 19.06
N LEU A 155 7.43 17.39 19.07
CA LEU A 155 5.97 17.37 18.95
C LEU A 155 5.55 16.77 17.59
N PHE A 156 6.19 17.19 16.49
CA PHE A 156 5.96 16.66 15.16
C PHE A 156 6.20 15.14 15.12
N ILE A 157 7.33 14.65 15.65
CA ILE A 157 7.67 13.22 15.70
C ILE A 157 6.60 12.45 16.48
N GLY A 158 6.22 12.93 17.66
CA GLY A 158 5.21 12.29 18.50
C GLY A 158 3.85 12.20 17.80
N ILE A 159 3.42 13.27 17.15
CA ILE A 159 2.16 13.32 16.37
C ILE A 159 2.19 12.29 15.24
N VAL A 160 3.26 12.29 14.41
CA VAL A 160 3.38 11.35 13.29
C VAL A 160 3.44 9.91 13.77
N ALA A 161 4.19 9.64 14.86
CA ALA A 161 4.31 8.29 15.42
C ALA A 161 2.95 7.77 15.93
N VAL A 162 2.25 8.54 16.75
CA VAL A 162 0.93 8.17 17.29
C VAL A 162 -0.07 7.97 16.14
N SER A 163 -0.15 8.92 15.21
CA SER A 163 -1.07 8.82 14.07
C SER A 163 -0.77 7.58 13.21
N THR A 164 0.49 7.27 12.97
CA THR A 164 0.90 6.12 12.16
C THR A 164 0.51 4.80 12.84
N VAL A 165 0.77 4.64 14.14
CA VAL A 165 0.43 3.43 14.89
C VAL A 165 -1.09 3.21 14.87
N PHE A 166 -1.88 4.22 15.22
CA PHE A 166 -3.34 4.11 15.20
C PHE A 166 -3.90 3.98 13.79
N GLY A 167 -3.25 4.56 12.78
CA GLY A 167 -3.58 4.36 11.37
C GLY A 167 -3.45 2.90 10.94
N VAL A 168 -2.37 2.21 11.34
CA VAL A 168 -2.14 0.78 11.06
C VAL A 168 -3.18 -0.09 11.79
N ILE A 169 -3.45 0.19 13.06
CA ILE A 169 -4.49 -0.51 13.85
C ILE A 169 -5.85 -0.35 13.18
N GLY A 170 -6.23 0.88 12.80
CA GLY A 170 -7.49 1.19 12.15
C GLY A 170 -7.64 0.49 10.80
N ASN A 171 -6.58 0.47 9.98
CA ASN A 171 -6.58 -0.24 8.72
C ASN A 171 -6.74 -1.76 8.89
N SER A 172 -6.07 -2.36 9.88
CA SER A 172 -6.18 -3.79 10.18
C SER A 172 -7.60 -4.17 10.60
N ALA A 173 -8.22 -3.35 11.47
CA ALA A 173 -9.60 -3.53 11.91
C ALA A 173 -10.59 -3.33 10.75
N TRP A 174 -10.36 -2.32 9.89
CA TRP A 174 -11.17 -2.05 8.72
C TRP A 174 -11.14 -3.20 7.71
N VAL A 175 -9.97 -3.78 7.42
CA VAL A 175 -9.82 -4.92 6.52
C VAL A 175 -10.61 -6.12 7.05
N ALA A 176 -10.53 -6.41 8.34
CA ALA A 176 -11.31 -7.46 8.98
C ALA A 176 -12.82 -7.20 8.86
N TRP A 177 -13.26 -5.97 9.12
CA TRP A 177 -14.66 -5.57 9.01
C TRP A 177 -15.20 -5.68 7.58
N MET A 178 -14.45 -5.19 6.59
CA MET A 178 -14.84 -5.30 5.18
C MET A 178 -14.83 -6.75 4.68
N GLY A 179 -13.97 -7.59 5.23
CA GLY A 179 -13.99 -9.03 4.98
C GLY A 179 -15.32 -9.69 5.32
N ASP A 180 -16.00 -9.22 6.36
CA ASP A 180 -17.33 -9.73 6.76
C ASP A 180 -18.46 -9.04 6.02
N LEU A 181 -18.32 -7.73 5.77
CA LEU A 181 -19.37 -6.93 5.13
C LEU A 181 -19.54 -7.26 3.65
N VAL A 182 -18.47 -7.53 2.92
CA VAL A 182 -18.49 -7.74 1.47
C VAL A 182 -18.70 -9.22 1.15
N PRO A 183 -19.83 -9.62 0.55
CA PRO A 183 -20.07 -11.00 0.13
C PRO A 183 -18.97 -11.51 -0.80
N GLY A 184 -18.54 -12.77 -0.60
CA GLY A 184 -17.41 -13.37 -1.34
C GLY A 184 -17.50 -13.24 -2.85
N ARG A 185 -18.71 -13.45 -3.42
CA ARG A 185 -19.00 -13.31 -4.87
C ARG A 185 -18.81 -11.89 -5.44
N LEU A 186 -18.89 -10.85 -4.60
CA LEU A 186 -18.75 -9.44 -5.04
C LEU A 186 -17.36 -8.87 -4.67
N ARG A 187 -16.58 -9.59 -3.88
CA ARG A 187 -15.36 -9.10 -3.24
C ARG A 187 -14.33 -8.62 -4.26
N GLY A 188 -14.02 -9.43 -5.27
CA GLY A 188 -13.05 -9.08 -6.31
C GLY A 188 -13.47 -7.84 -7.12
N ARG A 189 -14.73 -7.78 -7.57
CA ARG A 189 -15.25 -6.65 -8.33
C ARG A 189 -15.27 -5.36 -7.52
N TYR A 190 -15.73 -5.42 -6.27
CA TYR A 190 -15.80 -4.26 -5.39
C TYR A 190 -14.41 -3.71 -5.06
N PHE A 191 -13.49 -4.55 -4.60
CA PHE A 191 -12.14 -4.10 -4.25
C PHE A 191 -11.35 -3.65 -5.47
N GLY A 192 -11.54 -4.26 -6.64
CA GLY A 192 -10.94 -3.80 -7.88
C GLY A 192 -11.40 -2.39 -8.27
N GLN A 193 -12.71 -2.13 -8.27
CA GLN A 193 -13.26 -0.79 -8.53
C GLN A 193 -12.81 0.22 -7.46
N ARG A 194 -12.83 -0.17 -6.19
CA ARG A 194 -12.36 0.66 -5.08
C ARG A 194 -10.89 1.07 -5.28
N THR A 195 -10.02 0.14 -5.62
CA THR A 195 -8.60 0.42 -5.84
C THR A 195 -8.39 1.44 -6.94
N ILE A 196 -9.09 1.32 -8.08
CA ILE A 196 -9.00 2.29 -9.18
C ILE A 196 -9.42 3.69 -8.70
N PHE A 197 -10.58 3.78 -8.05
CA PHE A 197 -11.13 5.05 -7.57
C PHE A 197 -10.21 5.73 -6.54
N LEU A 198 -9.69 4.96 -5.59
CA LEU A 198 -8.77 5.44 -4.58
C LEU A 198 -7.44 5.89 -5.20
N SER A 199 -6.91 5.14 -6.16
CA SER A 199 -5.68 5.51 -6.85
C SER A 199 -5.83 6.85 -7.58
N VAL A 200 -6.96 7.09 -8.23
CA VAL A 200 -7.24 8.38 -8.89
C VAL A 200 -7.34 9.49 -7.86
N ALA A 201 -8.09 9.30 -6.78
CA ALA A 201 -8.26 10.30 -5.73
C ALA A 201 -6.91 10.65 -5.05
N GLY A 202 -6.11 9.65 -4.69
CA GLY A 202 -4.79 9.83 -4.09
C GLY A 202 -3.80 10.52 -5.03
N THR A 203 -3.79 10.15 -6.32
CA THR A 203 -2.95 10.80 -7.34
C THR A 203 -3.30 12.26 -7.49
N LEU A 204 -4.58 12.61 -7.65
CA LEU A 204 -5.01 14.00 -7.78
C LEU A 204 -4.68 14.82 -6.54
N ALA A 205 -4.90 14.26 -5.35
CA ALA A 205 -4.59 14.91 -4.09
C ALA A 205 -3.07 15.14 -3.93
N SER A 206 -2.25 14.13 -4.26
CA SER A 206 -0.78 14.23 -4.18
C SER A 206 -0.23 15.28 -5.14
N LEU A 207 -0.70 15.31 -6.39
CA LEU A 207 -0.28 16.32 -7.36
C LEU A 207 -0.71 17.72 -6.94
N THR A 208 -1.93 17.88 -6.42
CA THR A 208 -2.43 19.18 -5.93
C THR A 208 -1.60 19.66 -4.73
N ALA A 209 -1.29 18.77 -3.79
CA ALA A 209 -0.45 19.09 -2.63
C ALA A 209 0.96 19.50 -3.06
N ALA A 210 1.55 18.79 -4.01
CA ALA A 210 2.87 19.09 -4.55
C ALA A 210 2.93 20.45 -5.25
N VAL A 211 1.95 20.74 -6.11
CA VAL A 211 1.83 22.07 -6.77
C VAL A 211 1.66 23.20 -5.75
N ALA A 212 0.86 22.99 -4.70
CA ALA A 212 0.67 23.98 -3.64
C ALA A 212 2.01 24.29 -2.93
N LEU A 213 2.78 23.25 -2.57
CA LEU A 213 4.08 23.42 -1.93
C LEU A 213 5.08 24.12 -2.85
N ASP A 214 5.20 23.71 -4.11
CA ASP A 214 6.15 24.28 -5.07
C ASP A 214 5.82 25.74 -5.43
N ARG A 215 4.55 26.15 -5.37
CA ARG A 215 4.14 27.55 -5.59
C ARG A 215 4.35 28.43 -4.38
N MET A 216 4.16 27.90 -3.17
CA MET A 216 4.23 28.68 -1.94
C MET A 216 5.64 28.74 -1.34
N ALA A 217 6.49 27.73 -1.56
CA ALA A 217 7.83 27.67 -1.00
C ALA A 217 8.75 28.84 -1.46
N PRO A 218 8.82 29.21 -2.77
CA PRO A 218 9.64 30.33 -3.21
C PRO A 218 9.19 31.68 -2.67
N LEU A 219 7.92 31.79 -2.25
CA LEU A 219 7.34 33.00 -1.67
C LEU A 219 7.57 33.10 -0.14
N GLY A 220 8.29 32.13 0.45
CA GLY A 220 8.52 32.09 1.90
C GLY A 220 7.34 31.54 2.71
N TYR A 221 6.27 31.08 2.08
CA TYR A 221 5.04 30.60 2.73
C TYR A 221 5.00 29.09 2.93
N THR A 222 6.16 28.42 3.01
CA THR A 222 6.24 26.95 3.19
C THR A 222 5.47 26.47 4.42
N GLY A 223 5.64 27.15 5.58
CA GLY A 223 4.92 26.82 6.81
C GLY A 223 3.40 26.93 6.65
N LEU A 224 2.92 28.00 5.99
CA LEU A 224 1.49 28.19 5.70
C LEU A 224 0.96 27.10 4.77
N ALA A 225 1.69 26.74 3.72
CA ALA A 225 1.31 25.69 2.79
C ALA A 225 1.19 24.33 3.48
N LEU A 226 2.17 23.96 4.31
CA LEU A 226 2.16 22.73 5.08
C LEU A 226 0.99 22.69 6.08
N SER A 227 0.72 23.80 6.77
CA SER A 227 -0.44 23.93 7.67
C SER A 227 -1.76 23.82 6.94
N ALA A 228 -1.91 24.46 5.77
CA ALA A 228 -3.11 24.37 4.94
C ALA A 228 -3.34 22.94 4.44
N LEU A 229 -2.30 22.23 3.99
CA LEU A 229 -2.40 20.83 3.61
C LEU A 229 -2.78 19.94 4.79
N THR A 230 -2.22 20.21 5.98
CA THR A 230 -2.60 19.50 7.21
C THR A 230 -4.08 19.78 7.58
N ALA A 231 -4.56 20.99 7.41
CA ALA A 231 -5.98 21.32 7.61
C ALA A 231 -6.88 20.56 6.64
N VAL A 232 -6.51 20.49 5.35
CA VAL A 232 -7.22 19.68 4.34
C VAL A 232 -7.20 18.21 4.73
N ALA A 233 -6.06 17.68 5.20
CA ALA A 233 -5.96 16.31 5.70
C ALA A 233 -6.91 16.08 6.88
N CYS A 234 -6.94 16.97 7.87
CA CYS A 234 -7.84 16.84 9.03
C CYS A 234 -9.32 16.87 8.61
N LEU A 235 -9.71 17.78 7.70
CA LEU A 235 -11.08 17.84 7.17
C LEU A 235 -11.47 16.55 6.43
N ALA A 236 -10.58 16.05 5.57
CA ALA A 236 -10.77 14.76 4.88
C ALA A 236 -10.84 13.60 5.89
N GLY A 237 -10.01 13.64 6.94
CA GLY A 237 -10.02 12.67 8.02
C GLY A 237 -11.33 12.67 8.82
N LEU A 238 -11.89 13.83 9.13
CA LEU A 238 -13.19 13.96 9.79
C LEU A 238 -14.33 13.48 8.88
N ALA A 239 -14.28 13.78 7.57
CA ALA A 239 -15.23 13.26 6.60
C ALA A 239 -15.15 11.73 6.50
N SER A 240 -13.93 11.15 6.46
CA SER A 240 -13.71 9.70 6.52
C SER A 240 -14.34 9.09 7.77
N LEU A 241 -14.12 9.70 8.95
CA LEU A 241 -14.70 9.23 10.22
C LEU A 241 -16.24 9.26 10.19
N ALA A 242 -16.85 10.35 9.70
CA ALA A 242 -18.30 10.46 9.57
C ALA A 242 -18.90 9.38 8.62
N LEU A 243 -18.17 9.03 7.55
CA LEU A 243 -18.56 7.98 6.62
C LEU A 243 -18.39 6.58 7.22
N LEU A 244 -17.37 6.32 8.04
CA LEU A 244 -17.20 5.08 8.79
C LEU A 244 -18.38 4.84 9.76
N LEU A 245 -18.80 5.88 10.47
CA LEU A 245 -19.95 5.79 11.40
C LEU A 245 -21.25 5.38 10.70
N ARG A 246 -21.43 5.75 9.43
CA ARG A 246 -22.63 5.42 8.61
C ARG A 246 -22.62 4.00 8.03
N GLN A 247 -21.50 3.28 8.11
CA GLN A 247 -21.40 1.92 7.58
C GLN A 247 -22.02 0.93 8.58
N HIS A 248 -22.69 -0.10 8.02
CA HIS A 248 -23.28 -1.18 8.80
C HIS A 248 -22.23 -2.18 9.26
N GLU A 249 -22.35 -2.66 10.49
CA GLU A 249 -21.53 -3.77 11.00
C GLU A 249 -22.36 -5.04 10.98
N PRO A 250 -21.95 -6.09 10.22
CA PRO A 250 -22.59 -7.40 10.28
C PRO A 250 -22.39 -8.01 11.68
N ALA A 251 -23.31 -8.87 12.10
CA ALA A 251 -23.13 -9.66 13.33
C ALA A 251 -21.86 -10.53 13.17
N ALA A 252 -20.83 -10.23 13.96
CA ALA A 252 -19.57 -10.95 13.90
C ALA A 252 -19.67 -12.28 14.63
N THR A 253 -19.16 -13.35 14.02
CA THR A 253 -18.78 -14.58 14.73
C THR A 253 -17.52 -14.25 15.53
N ARG A 254 -17.64 -14.23 16.86
CA ARG A 254 -16.48 -14.07 17.75
C ARG A 254 -15.60 -15.30 17.63
N GLU A 255 -14.35 -15.12 17.22
CA GLU A 255 -13.33 -16.14 17.28
C GLU A 255 -12.67 -16.11 18.68
N ASP A 256 -12.44 -17.29 19.27
CA ASP A 256 -11.72 -17.41 20.54
C ASP A 256 -10.27 -16.88 20.39
N GLY A 257 -10.00 -15.73 20.98
CA GLY A 257 -8.69 -15.07 20.93
C GLY A 257 -7.54 -15.87 21.57
N SER A 258 -7.83 -16.98 22.27
CA SER A 258 -6.83 -17.82 22.93
C SER A 258 -5.92 -18.59 21.95
N ALA A 259 -6.35 -18.77 20.70
CA ALA A 259 -5.57 -19.42 19.66
C ALA A 259 -4.39 -18.58 19.12
N GLY A 260 -4.41 -17.24 19.34
CA GLY A 260 -3.53 -16.30 18.67
C GLY A 260 -2.03 -16.51 18.92
N TRP A 261 -1.60 -16.56 20.18
CA TRP A 261 -0.19 -16.73 20.54
C TRP A 261 0.37 -18.11 20.15
N ARG A 262 -0.42 -19.16 20.29
CA ARG A 262 -0.01 -20.52 19.89
C ARG A 262 0.23 -20.56 18.36
N SER A 263 -0.67 -19.99 17.59
CA SER A 263 -0.55 -19.95 16.12
C SER A 263 0.62 -19.10 15.65
N LEU A 264 0.91 -17.97 16.30
CA LEU A 264 2.09 -17.16 16.00
C LEU A 264 3.39 -17.93 16.31
N ARG A 265 3.47 -18.59 17.46
CA ARG A 265 4.62 -19.42 17.84
C ARG A 265 4.82 -20.57 16.86
N THR A 266 3.73 -21.19 16.39
CA THR A 266 3.75 -22.21 15.36
C THR A 266 4.28 -21.65 14.05
N ALA A 267 3.83 -20.47 13.61
CA ALA A 267 4.30 -19.82 12.37
C ALA A 267 5.80 -19.52 12.41
N LEU A 268 6.31 -19.05 13.54
CA LEU A 268 7.75 -18.79 13.73
C LEU A 268 8.58 -20.07 13.83
N GLY A 269 7.97 -21.16 14.31
CA GLY A 269 8.58 -22.50 14.44
C GLY A 269 8.57 -23.31 13.14
N ASP A 270 7.74 -22.96 12.17
CA ASP A 270 7.53 -23.75 10.95
C ASP A 270 8.77 -23.72 10.03
N VAL A 271 9.37 -24.90 9.84
CA VAL A 271 10.55 -25.08 8.99
C VAL A 271 10.30 -24.65 7.54
N ARG A 272 9.06 -24.80 7.04
CA ARG A 272 8.68 -24.41 5.67
C ARG A 272 8.51 -22.92 5.51
N ALA A 273 8.07 -22.20 6.56
CA ALA A 273 7.88 -20.76 6.56
C ALA A 273 9.17 -19.97 6.84
N ARG A 274 10.12 -20.56 7.58
CA ARG A 274 11.38 -19.91 7.98
C ARG A 274 12.19 -19.30 6.84
N PRO A 275 12.43 -19.98 5.69
CA PRO A 275 13.18 -19.36 4.59
C PRO A 275 12.52 -18.08 4.08
N PHE A 276 11.18 -18.04 4.05
CA PHE A 276 10.45 -16.86 3.62
C PHE A 276 10.47 -15.75 4.68
N LEU A 277 10.46 -16.08 5.97
CA LEU A 277 10.68 -15.11 7.05
C LEU A 277 12.05 -14.43 6.93
N TYR A 278 13.11 -15.21 6.71
CA TYR A 278 14.45 -14.66 6.52
C TYR A 278 14.55 -13.80 5.26
N TYR A 279 13.93 -14.25 4.16
CA TYR A 279 13.85 -13.44 2.95
C TYR A 279 13.12 -12.12 3.20
N GLN A 280 11.96 -12.14 3.86
CA GLN A 280 11.20 -10.92 4.17
C GLN A 280 11.98 -9.96 5.05
N LEU A 281 12.67 -10.46 6.07
CA LEU A 281 13.52 -9.67 6.96
C LEU A 281 14.67 -9.02 6.18
N ALA A 282 15.45 -9.82 5.43
CA ALA A 282 16.62 -9.36 4.69
C ALA A 282 16.25 -8.44 3.53
N TRP A 283 15.21 -8.80 2.75
CA TRP A 283 14.75 -8.02 1.60
C TRP A 283 14.23 -6.65 2.01
N ASN A 284 13.32 -6.63 2.97
CA ASN A 284 12.79 -5.34 3.46
C ASN A 284 13.86 -4.54 4.19
N GLY A 285 14.81 -5.18 4.87
CA GLY A 285 15.98 -4.50 5.42
C GLY A 285 16.80 -3.80 4.33
N ALA A 286 17.15 -4.51 3.26
CA ALA A 286 17.88 -3.94 2.13
C ALA A 286 17.11 -2.80 1.44
N VAL A 287 15.79 -2.91 1.33
CA VAL A 287 14.91 -1.85 0.82
C VAL A 287 14.90 -0.66 1.77
N GLY A 288 14.83 -0.88 3.08
CA GLY A 288 14.78 0.16 4.12
C GLY A 288 16.01 1.06 4.12
N ILE A 289 17.18 0.58 3.70
CA ILE A 289 18.40 1.38 3.61
C ILE A 289 18.20 2.63 2.71
N SER A 290 17.47 2.51 1.60
CA SER A 290 17.34 3.60 0.62
C SER A 290 15.94 4.20 0.50
N ALA A 291 14.89 3.45 0.80
CA ALA A 291 13.51 3.82 0.44
C ALA A 291 13.06 5.16 1.03
N SER A 292 13.44 5.46 2.26
CA SER A 292 13.10 6.72 2.94
C SER A 292 13.86 7.93 2.38
N PHE A 293 14.94 7.70 1.63
CA PHE A 293 15.86 8.75 1.19
C PHE A 293 15.66 9.17 -0.27
N PHE A 294 14.83 8.48 -1.06
CA PHE A 294 14.56 8.89 -2.45
C PHE A 294 13.90 10.27 -2.52
N ALA A 295 12.83 10.49 -1.75
CA ALA A 295 12.17 11.80 -1.69
C ALA A 295 13.09 12.88 -1.10
N TYR A 296 13.86 12.55 -0.07
CA TYR A 296 14.86 13.45 0.51
C TYR A 296 15.91 13.85 -0.53
N HIS A 297 16.45 12.88 -1.28
CA HIS A 297 17.46 13.13 -2.34
C HIS A 297 16.91 14.06 -3.43
N LEU A 298 15.68 13.82 -3.90
CA LEU A 298 15.02 14.68 -4.89
C LEU A 298 14.87 16.13 -4.38
N LEU A 299 14.41 16.30 -3.16
CA LEU A 299 14.12 17.61 -2.60
C LEU A 299 15.37 18.38 -2.18
N THR A 300 16.38 17.69 -1.61
CA THR A 300 17.53 18.33 -0.98
C THR A 300 18.75 18.38 -1.90
N ASN A 301 19.13 17.22 -2.48
CA ASN A 301 20.34 17.12 -3.27
C ASN A 301 20.11 17.55 -4.74
N LEU A 302 18.99 17.10 -5.34
CA LEU A 302 18.64 17.42 -6.72
C LEU A 302 17.80 18.70 -6.85
N ARG A 303 17.22 19.19 -5.75
CA ARG A 303 16.40 20.43 -5.68
C ARG A 303 15.27 20.48 -6.72
N THR A 304 14.64 19.32 -7.00
CA THR A 304 13.66 19.18 -8.09
C THR A 304 12.25 19.67 -7.74
N GLY A 305 11.95 19.92 -6.47
CA GLY A 305 10.61 20.29 -6.01
C GLY A 305 9.67 19.08 -5.76
N PHE A 306 8.54 19.36 -5.11
CA PHE A 306 7.56 18.33 -4.72
C PHE A 306 6.80 17.76 -5.91
N LEU A 307 6.61 18.53 -6.97
CA LEU A 307 5.91 18.08 -8.17
C LEU A 307 6.64 16.93 -8.86
N VAL A 308 7.99 16.99 -8.92
CA VAL A 308 8.80 15.89 -9.48
C VAL A 308 8.68 14.64 -8.63
N VAL A 309 8.69 14.77 -7.28
CA VAL A 309 8.48 13.65 -6.36
C VAL A 309 7.11 13.00 -6.60
N ALA A 310 6.06 13.81 -6.70
CA ALA A 310 4.71 13.31 -6.96
C ALA A 310 4.58 12.67 -8.35
N ALA A 311 5.10 13.32 -9.40
CA ALA A 311 5.08 12.82 -10.77
C ALA A 311 5.84 11.49 -10.92
N HIS A 312 6.99 11.35 -10.25
CA HIS A 312 7.74 10.10 -10.19
C HIS A 312 6.87 8.98 -9.57
N GLY A 313 6.25 9.22 -8.42
CA GLY A 313 5.35 8.25 -7.79
C GLY A 313 4.17 7.84 -8.67
N VAL A 314 3.57 8.79 -9.40
CA VAL A 314 2.51 8.54 -10.39
C VAL A 314 3.04 7.69 -11.54
N GLY A 315 4.22 8.01 -12.08
CA GLY A 315 4.87 7.23 -13.13
C GLY A 315 5.07 5.77 -12.73
N VAL A 316 5.63 5.54 -11.54
CA VAL A 316 5.80 4.19 -10.96
C VAL A 316 4.44 3.47 -10.84
N ALA A 317 3.39 4.15 -10.36
CA ALA A 317 2.07 3.56 -10.19
C ALA A 317 1.42 3.18 -11.53
N ILE A 318 1.52 4.03 -12.55
CA ILE A 318 0.99 3.76 -13.90
C ILE A 318 1.63 2.51 -14.49
N VAL A 319 2.97 2.43 -14.47
CA VAL A 319 3.70 1.29 -15.03
C VAL A 319 3.39 0.00 -14.26
N ARG A 320 3.29 0.08 -12.93
CA ARG A 320 2.91 -1.05 -12.07
C ARG A 320 1.52 -1.59 -12.41
N ILE A 321 0.55 -0.71 -12.62
CA ILE A 321 -0.81 -1.11 -13.01
C ILE A 321 -0.82 -1.72 -14.41
N ALA A 322 -0.14 -1.09 -15.37
CA ALA A 322 -0.07 -1.56 -16.75
C ALA A 322 0.58 -2.96 -16.85
N SER A 323 1.61 -3.23 -16.03
CA SER A 323 2.32 -4.50 -16.02
C SER A 323 1.64 -5.61 -15.17
N ALA A 324 0.65 -5.27 -14.35
CA ALA A 324 0.04 -6.21 -13.39
C ALA A 324 -0.56 -7.46 -14.06
N ARG A 325 -1.22 -7.29 -15.22
CA ARG A 325 -1.80 -8.44 -15.98
C ARG A 325 -0.72 -9.39 -16.52
N LEU A 326 0.40 -8.84 -16.97
CA LEU A 326 1.54 -9.62 -17.46
C LEU A 326 2.10 -10.49 -16.33
N TRP A 327 2.38 -9.88 -15.19
CA TRP A 327 2.92 -10.57 -14.04
C TRP A 327 1.94 -11.57 -13.42
N GLY A 328 0.65 -11.24 -13.35
CA GLY A 328 -0.40 -12.17 -12.90
C GLY A 328 -0.42 -13.44 -13.75
N ARG A 329 -0.42 -13.31 -15.09
CA ARG A 329 -0.36 -14.47 -16.00
C ARG A 329 0.95 -15.27 -15.85
N ALA A 330 2.06 -14.60 -15.58
CA ALA A 330 3.34 -15.28 -15.34
C ALA A 330 3.30 -16.11 -14.05
N VAL A 331 2.75 -15.55 -12.96
CA VAL A 331 2.55 -16.28 -11.70
C VAL A 331 1.62 -17.49 -11.89
N ASP A 332 0.48 -17.30 -12.57
CA ASP A 332 -0.49 -18.38 -12.81
C ASP A 332 0.09 -19.53 -13.63
N ARG A 333 0.95 -19.25 -14.62
CA ARG A 333 1.48 -20.24 -15.57
C ARG A 333 2.76 -20.92 -15.08
N ILE A 334 3.66 -20.17 -14.47
CA ILE A 334 5.03 -20.61 -14.16
C ILE A 334 5.22 -20.80 -12.66
N GLY A 335 4.50 -20.01 -11.84
CA GLY A 335 4.61 -20.01 -10.39
C GLY A 335 5.15 -18.70 -9.84
N ALA A 336 4.94 -18.45 -8.55
CA ALA A 336 5.31 -17.21 -7.89
C ALA A 336 6.82 -17.10 -7.65
N ARG A 337 7.49 -18.19 -7.30
CA ARG A 337 8.94 -18.19 -6.99
C ARG A 337 9.80 -17.70 -8.15
N PRO A 338 9.69 -18.19 -9.41
CA PRO A 338 10.49 -17.70 -10.53
C PRO A 338 10.29 -16.21 -10.78
N VAL A 339 9.05 -15.72 -10.65
CA VAL A 339 8.72 -14.28 -10.81
C VAL A 339 9.36 -13.47 -9.69
N LEU A 340 9.25 -13.94 -8.43
CA LEU A 340 9.88 -13.28 -7.30
C LEU A 340 11.40 -13.17 -7.46
N ILE A 341 12.07 -14.25 -7.86
CA ILE A 341 13.52 -14.26 -8.10
C ILE A 341 13.89 -13.24 -9.16
N CYS A 342 13.26 -13.30 -10.33
CA CYS A 342 13.55 -12.40 -11.44
C CYS A 342 13.35 -10.93 -11.05
N CYS A 343 12.21 -10.62 -10.42
CA CYS A 343 11.91 -9.26 -9.98
C CYS A 343 12.87 -8.79 -8.87
N SER A 344 13.24 -9.63 -7.90
CA SER A 344 14.16 -9.27 -6.82
C SER A 344 15.54 -8.92 -7.35
N PHE A 345 16.09 -9.72 -8.26
CA PHE A 345 17.35 -9.40 -8.93
C PHE A 345 17.25 -8.11 -9.75
N GLY A 346 16.17 -7.91 -10.50
CA GLY A 346 15.95 -6.68 -11.25
C GLY A 346 15.83 -5.44 -10.35
N ILE A 347 15.09 -5.52 -9.24
CA ILE A 347 14.91 -4.42 -8.29
C ILE A 347 16.24 -4.05 -7.60
N SER A 348 17.22 -4.95 -7.51
CA SER A 348 18.51 -4.63 -6.93
C SER A 348 19.26 -3.55 -7.73
N VAL A 349 18.97 -3.41 -9.02
CA VAL A 349 19.54 -2.37 -9.90
C VAL A 349 18.90 -0.99 -9.65
N VAL A 350 17.68 -0.94 -9.11
CA VAL A 350 16.93 0.32 -8.93
C VAL A 350 17.72 1.38 -8.15
N PRO A 351 18.30 1.11 -6.96
CA PRO A 351 19.10 2.13 -6.28
C PRO A 351 20.38 2.52 -7.05
N ALA A 352 20.90 1.63 -7.89
CA ALA A 352 22.08 1.96 -8.71
C ALA A 352 21.75 2.98 -9.81
N ILE A 353 20.52 2.99 -10.33
CA ILE A 353 20.07 4.01 -11.28
C ILE A 353 20.12 5.41 -10.65
N TRP A 354 19.78 5.51 -9.36
CA TRP A 354 19.84 6.78 -8.65
C TRP A 354 21.26 7.34 -8.47
N LEU A 355 22.30 6.50 -8.54
CA LEU A 355 23.70 6.94 -8.55
C LEU A 355 24.06 7.75 -9.80
N LEU A 356 23.26 7.64 -10.86
CA LEU A 356 23.46 8.36 -12.12
C LEU A 356 22.77 9.73 -12.14
N THR A 357 22.01 10.07 -11.09
CA THR A 357 21.28 11.33 -11.00
C THR A 357 22.18 12.47 -10.55
N SER A 358 21.99 13.63 -11.15
CA SER A 358 22.60 14.90 -10.72
C SER A 358 21.62 16.04 -11.01
N PRO A 359 21.82 17.25 -10.46
CA PRO A 359 20.95 18.40 -10.75
C PRO A 359 20.79 18.68 -12.25
N ASP A 360 21.83 18.42 -13.04
CA ASP A 360 21.84 18.60 -14.50
C ASP A 360 21.39 17.36 -15.27
N ARG A 361 21.18 16.22 -14.59
CA ARG A 361 20.88 14.95 -15.22
C ARG A 361 19.72 14.26 -14.50
N LEU A 362 18.50 14.62 -14.86
CA LEU A 362 17.26 14.11 -14.23
C LEU A 362 16.62 12.94 -15.00
N TRP A 363 17.05 12.65 -16.24
CA TRP A 363 16.47 11.58 -17.05
C TRP A 363 16.51 10.17 -16.39
N PRO A 364 17.52 9.82 -15.53
CA PRO A 364 17.51 8.52 -14.86
C PRO A 364 16.31 8.32 -13.95
N ILE A 365 15.70 9.41 -13.43
CA ILE A 365 14.49 9.34 -12.59
C ILE A 365 13.32 8.78 -13.39
N ALA A 366 13.15 9.20 -14.66
CA ALA A 366 12.08 8.68 -15.52
C ALA A 366 12.32 7.21 -15.88
N MET A 367 13.57 6.84 -16.18
CA MET A 367 13.95 5.45 -16.44
C MET A 367 13.70 4.58 -15.21
N GLU A 368 14.10 5.06 -14.03
CA GLU A 368 13.88 4.36 -12.76
C GLU A 368 12.39 4.14 -12.51
N ALA A 369 11.53 5.15 -12.73
CA ALA A 369 10.09 5.02 -12.55
C ALA A 369 9.50 3.88 -13.39
N VAL A 370 9.97 3.70 -14.63
CA VAL A 370 9.55 2.59 -15.50
C VAL A 370 10.06 1.26 -14.97
N VAL A 371 11.34 1.15 -14.69
CA VAL A 371 11.98 -0.09 -14.21
C VAL A 371 11.38 -0.50 -12.85
N SER A 372 11.28 0.45 -11.94
CA SER A 372 10.72 0.25 -10.59
C SER A 372 9.25 -0.17 -10.67
N GLY A 373 8.43 0.58 -11.40
CA GLY A 373 7.00 0.25 -11.56
C GLY A 373 6.76 -1.14 -12.13
N PHE A 374 7.52 -1.52 -13.16
CA PHE A 374 7.43 -2.82 -13.80
C PHE A 374 7.81 -3.96 -12.85
N LEU A 375 8.97 -3.88 -12.22
CA LEU A 375 9.52 -4.94 -11.38
C LEU A 375 8.80 -5.06 -10.03
N TRP A 376 8.45 -3.95 -9.38
CA TRP A 376 7.67 -3.98 -8.14
C TRP A 376 6.25 -4.49 -8.36
N GLY A 377 5.68 -4.32 -9.56
CA GLY A 377 4.41 -4.94 -9.95
C GLY A 377 4.48 -6.46 -9.86
N GLY A 378 5.50 -7.06 -10.46
CA GLY A 378 5.72 -8.51 -10.43
C GLY A 378 6.09 -9.04 -9.04
N HIS A 379 7.02 -8.35 -8.37
CA HIS A 379 7.43 -8.70 -7.01
C HIS A 379 6.24 -8.74 -6.05
N GLY A 380 5.38 -7.71 -6.09
CA GLY A 380 4.22 -7.61 -5.19
C GLY A 380 3.23 -8.75 -5.38
N ILE A 381 2.91 -9.11 -6.63
CA ILE A 381 2.00 -10.22 -6.94
C ILE A 381 2.61 -11.56 -6.50
N ALA A 382 3.87 -11.80 -6.83
CA ALA A 382 4.56 -13.04 -6.49
C ALA A 382 4.75 -13.21 -4.97
N ALA A 383 5.14 -12.13 -4.26
CA ALA A 383 5.29 -12.14 -2.82
C ALA A 383 3.96 -12.41 -2.10
N LEU A 384 2.86 -11.84 -2.59
CA LEU A 384 1.52 -12.07 -2.03
C LEU A 384 1.09 -13.54 -2.23
N ASP A 385 1.28 -14.09 -3.43
CA ASP A 385 0.92 -15.48 -3.74
C ASP A 385 1.71 -16.47 -2.87
N LEU A 386 3.04 -16.28 -2.75
CA LEU A 386 3.88 -17.09 -1.85
C LEU A 386 3.47 -16.95 -0.38
N THR A 387 3.15 -15.74 0.06
CA THR A 387 2.67 -15.47 1.42
C THR A 387 1.41 -16.28 1.74
N ILE A 388 0.46 -16.33 0.79
CA ILE A 388 -0.79 -17.08 0.94
C ILE A 388 -0.54 -18.59 0.80
N GLY A 389 0.31 -19.00 -0.14
CA GLY A 389 0.61 -20.40 -0.44
C GLY A 389 1.37 -21.12 0.68
N LEU A 390 2.28 -20.41 1.36
CA LEU A 390 3.06 -20.95 2.49
C LEU A 390 2.26 -20.99 3.81
N ALA A 391 1.18 -20.19 3.91
CA ALA A 391 0.37 -20.13 5.11
C ALA A 391 -0.70 -21.24 5.13
N PRO A 392 -0.69 -22.18 6.11
CA PRO A 392 -1.73 -23.18 6.26
C PRO A 392 -3.11 -22.55 6.37
N ARG A 393 -4.16 -23.28 5.96
CA ARG A 393 -5.55 -22.77 6.08
C ARG A 393 -5.90 -22.46 7.52
N THR A 394 -5.47 -23.30 8.46
CA THR A 394 -5.64 -23.09 9.90
C THR A 394 -4.52 -22.16 10.40
N GLY A 395 -4.86 -21.00 10.99
CA GLY A 395 -3.90 -20.04 11.51
C GLY A 395 -3.26 -19.12 10.46
N ARG A 396 -3.78 -19.08 9.23
CA ARG A 396 -3.28 -18.21 8.14
C ARG A 396 -3.07 -16.75 8.55
N PRO A 397 -3.97 -16.07 9.29
CA PRO A 397 -3.75 -14.68 9.68
C PRO A 397 -2.46 -14.47 10.49
N PHE A 398 -2.07 -15.44 11.31
CA PHE A 398 -0.86 -15.35 12.13
C PHE A 398 0.42 -15.55 11.31
N TYR A 399 0.39 -16.40 10.28
CA TYR A 399 1.50 -16.50 9.32
C TYR A 399 1.68 -15.20 8.54
N LEU A 400 0.59 -14.62 8.03
CA LEU A 400 0.61 -13.35 7.33
C LEU A 400 1.17 -12.22 8.22
N ALA A 401 0.74 -12.18 9.49
CA ALA A 401 1.23 -11.23 10.47
C ALA A 401 2.74 -11.44 10.77
N ALA A 402 3.20 -12.70 10.91
CA ALA A 402 4.61 -13.00 11.14
C ALA A 402 5.49 -12.54 9.96
N PHE A 403 5.07 -12.79 8.71
CA PHE A 403 5.79 -12.34 7.53
C PHE A 403 5.82 -10.81 7.43
N ALA A 404 4.70 -10.13 7.69
CA ALA A 404 4.63 -8.68 7.68
C ALA A 404 5.50 -8.07 8.80
N THR A 405 5.48 -8.65 10.00
CA THR A 405 6.31 -8.21 11.13
C THR A 405 7.80 -8.39 10.85
N ALA A 406 8.21 -9.53 10.29
CA ALA A 406 9.60 -9.75 9.90
C ALA A 406 10.09 -8.71 8.89
N GLY A 407 9.28 -8.42 7.86
CA GLY A 407 9.56 -7.36 6.90
C GLY A 407 9.61 -5.97 7.54
N GLY A 408 8.66 -5.67 8.43
CA GLY A 408 8.58 -4.40 9.16
C GLY A 408 9.79 -4.14 10.05
N ILE A 409 10.24 -5.16 10.79
CA ILE A 409 11.44 -5.09 11.63
C ILE A 409 12.68 -4.86 10.75
N GLY A 410 12.85 -5.65 9.68
CA GLY A 410 13.98 -5.51 8.77
C GLY A 410 14.07 -4.10 8.19
N PHE A 411 12.97 -3.61 7.62
CA PHE A 411 12.92 -2.26 7.05
C PHE A 411 13.17 -1.17 8.11
N GLY A 412 12.50 -1.26 9.26
CA GLY A 412 12.58 -0.25 10.29
C GLY A 412 13.98 -0.09 10.86
N VAL A 413 14.60 -1.21 11.25
CA VAL A 413 15.98 -1.22 11.77
C VAL A 413 16.95 -0.67 10.72
N ALA A 414 16.87 -1.17 9.48
CA ALA A 414 17.77 -0.75 8.42
C ALA A 414 17.59 0.74 8.05
N SER A 415 16.35 1.27 8.03
CA SER A 415 16.09 2.67 7.73
C SER A 415 16.63 3.62 8.80
N VAL A 416 16.51 3.24 10.08
CA VAL A 416 17.09 4.00 11.19
C VAL A 416 18.61 3.99 11.13
N LEU A 417 19.22 2.81 10.96
CA LEU A 417 20.68 2.67 10.85
C LEU A 417 21.23 3.42 9.62
N ALA A 418 20.54 3.38 8.50
CA ALA A 418 20.91 4.13 7.30
C ALA A 418 20.88 5.64 7.55
N GLY A 419 19.84 6.14 8.23
CA GLY A 419 19.76 7.55 8.61
C GLY A 419 20.92 7.99 9.51
N GLN A 420 21.30 7.17 10.49
CA GLN A 420 22.48 7.42 11.33
C GLN A 420 23.76 7.38 10.51
N LEU A 421 23.95 6.35 9.67
CA LEU A 421 25.11 6.25 8.80
C LEU A 421 25.28 7.50 7.93
N ALA A 422 24.20 8.00 7.33
CA ALA A 422 24.23 9.22 6.53
C ALA A 422 24.62 10.47 7.34
N THR A 423 24.43 10.48 8.65
CA THR A 423 24.85 11.59 9.53
C THR A 423 26.36 11.57 9.78
N PHE A 424 26.96 10.39 9.87
CA PHE A 424 28.40 10.24 10.07
C PHE A 424 29.22 10.30 8.76
N ALA A 425 28.57 10.01 7.63
CA ALA A 425 29.23 10.06 6.32
C ALA A 425 29.41 11.52 5.86
N PRO A 426 30.46 11.82 5.06
CA PRO A 426 30.65 13.15 4.48
C PRO A 426 29.39 13.60 3.71
N ALA A 427 28.92 14.81 3.99
CA ALA A 427 27.75 15.37 3.30
C ALA A 427 27.97 15.44 1.78
N HIS A 428 29.19 15.84 1.36
CA HIS A 428 29.66 15.90 -0.02
C HIS A 428 31.11 15.39 -0.10
N PHE A 429 31.42 14.65 -1.15
CA PHE A 429 32.78 14.20 -1.46
C PHE A 429 32.94 14.01 -2.98
N VAL A 430 34.18 14.12 -3.47
CA VAL A 430 34.49 13.95 -4.90
C VAL A 430 35.19 12.61 -5.08
N LEU A 431 34.67 11.77 -5.99
CA LEU A 431 35.27 10.50 -6.37
C LEU A 431 35.13 10.33 -7.88
N GLY A 432 36.27 10.11 -8.57
CA GLY A 432 36.29 9.96 -10.04
C GLY A 432 35.82 11.20 -10.81
N GLY A 433 36.01 12.39 -10.27
CA GLY A 433 35.58 13.65 -10.89
C GLY A 433 34.09 13.97 -10.75
N HIS A 434 33.36 13.17 -10.00
CA HIS A 434 31.91 13.36 -9.74
C HIS A 434 31.69 13.72 -8.27
N GLU A 435 30.73 14.62 -8.03
CA GLU A 435 30.28 14.95 -6.69
C GLU A 435 29.28 13.91 -6.19
N TRP A 436 29.58 13.36 -5.02
CA TRP A 436 28.77 12.37 -4.32
C TRP A 436 28.28 12.93 -3.00
N THR A 437 27.17 12.40 -2.53
CA THR A 437 26.61 12.72 -1.20
C THR A 437 26.51 11.47 -0.34
N SER A 438 26.35 11.64 0.97
CA SER A 438 26.11 10.52 1.89
C SER A 438 24.94 9.62 1.45
N ILE A 439 23.95 10.16 0.77
CA ILE A 439 22.78 9.40 0.27
C ILE A 439 23.17 8.41 -0.84
N HIS A 440 24.13 8.73 -1.68
CA HIS A 440 24.63 7.80 -2.70
C HIS A 440 25.26 6.55 -2.07
N ILE A 441 25.92 6.69 -0.89
CA ILE A 441 26.42 5.54 -0.14
C ILE A 441 25.25 4.61 0.26
N LEU A 442 24.14 5.19 0.72
CA LEU A 442 22.96 4.42 1.07
C LEU A 442 22.34 3.69 -0.14
N PHE A 443 22.31 4.35 -1.29
CA PHE A 443 21.82 3.74 -2.53
C PHE A 443 22.71 2.56 -2.95
N PHE A 444 24.03 2.72 -2.87
CA PHE A 444 24.96 1.65 -3.17
C PHE A 444 24.82 0.46 -2.21
N LEU A 445 24.77 0.72 -0.90
CA LEU A 445 24.59 -0.32 0.12
C LEU A 445 23.23 -1.03 -0.05
N SER A 446 22.18 -0.28 -0.38
CA SER A 446 20.86 -0.86 -0.66
C SER A 446 20.87 -1.76 -1.91
N ALA A 447 21.58 -1.36 -2.98
CA ALA A 447 21.72 -2.20 -4.17
C ALA A 447 22.40 -3.53 -3.84
N LEU A 448 23.52 -3.49 -3.13
CA LEU A 448 24.22 -4.68 -2.67
C LEU A 448 23.37 -5.55 -1.73
N GLY A 449 22.71 -4.95 -0.77
CA GLY A 449 21.83 -5.65 0.17
C GLY A 449 20.65 -6.32 -0.53
N ARG A 450 20.03 -5.65 -1.52
CA ARG A 450 18.97 -6.24 -2.34
C ARG A 450 19.48 -7.38 -3.20
N LEU A 451 20.66 -7.25 -3.79
CA LEU A 451 21.29 -8.31 -4.59
C LEU A 451 21.55 -9.55 -3.73
N ALA A 452 22.13 -9.37 -2.53
CA ALA A 452 22.36 -10.44 -1.57
C ALA A 452 21.05 -11.12 -1.12
N SER A 453 20.03 -10.29 -0.80
CA SER A 453 18.71 -10.79 -0.37
C SER A 453 17.95 -11.50 -1.50
N ALA A 454 18.11 -11.08 -2.77
CA ALA A 454 17.57 -11.76 -3.93
C ALA A 454 18.11 -13.20 -4.04
N GLY A 455 19.36 -13.44 -3.61
CA GLY A 455 19.93 -14.78 -3.51
C GLY A 455 19.18 -15.70 -2.53
N LEU A 456 18.57 -15.17 -1.47
CA LEU A 456 17.72 -15.95 -0.57
C LEU A 456 16.41 -16.39 -1.23
N ALA A 457 15.90 -15.64 -2.19
CA ALA A 457 14.69 -16.02 -2.94
C ALA A 457 14.88 -17.34 -3.71
N VAL A 458 16.11 -17.65 -4.11
CA VAL A 458 16.45 -18.91 -4.81
C VAL A 458 16.23 -20.13 -3.91
N ARG A 459 16.30 -19.98 -2.59
CA ARG A 459 16.12 -21.07 -1.61
C ARG A 459 14.67 -21.26 -1.18
N LEU A 460 13.75 -20.41 -1.65
CA LEU A 460 12.35 -20.50 -1.29
C LEU A 460 11.70 -21.73 -1.91
N HIS A 461 10.79 -22.35 -1.18
CA HIS A 461 9.94 -23.41 -1.67
C HIS A 461 8.62 -22.82 -2.18
N ASP A 462 8.23 -23.19 -3.40
CA ASP A 462 6.94 -22.80 -3.99
C ASP A 462 6.20 -24.08 -4.37
N PRO A 463 5.17 -24.47 -3.59
CA PRO A 463 4.35 -25.65 -3.89
C PRO A 463 3.60 -25.55 -5.22
N GLY A 464 3.41 -24.33 -5.73
CA GLY A 464 2.69 -24.01 -6.98
C GLY A 464 3.59 -23.90 -8.21
N ALA A 465 4.92 -23.96 -8.06
CA ALA A 465 5.84 -23.77 -9.17
C ALA A 465 5.70 -24.87 -10.23
N ARG A 466 5.44 -24.45 -11.48
CA ARG A 466 5.31 -25.32 -12.66
C ARG A 466 6.47 -25.17 -13.64
N GLY A 467 7.34 -24.16 -13.40
CA GLY A 467 8.49 -23.88 -14.24
C GLY A 467 9.57 -23.12 -13.50
N GLY A 468 10.64 -22.76 -14.21
CA GLY A 468 11.81 -22.06 -13.67
C GLY A 468 12.03 -20.66 -14.25
N VAL A 469 13.06 -19.96 -13.76
CA VAL A 469 13.47 -18.64 -14.26
C VAL A 469 13.76 -18.65 -15.77
N PRO A 470 14.39 -19.70 -16.37
CA PRO A 470 14.62 -19.75 -17.82
C PRO A 470 13.34 -19.77 -18.64
N GLU A 471 12.26 -20.40 -18.16
CA GLU A 471 10.96 -20.43 -18.83
C GLU A 471 10.27 -19.06 -18.73
N LEU A 472 10.39 -18.41 -17.58
CA LEU A 472 9.91 -17.04 -17.39
C LEU A 472 10.61 -16.08 -18.39
N MET A 473 11.92 -16.13 -18.48
CA MET A 473 12.68 -15.30 -19.42
C MET A 473 12.29 -15.52 -20.87
N ARG A 474 12.07 -16.79 -21.26
CA ARG A 474 11.55 -17.12 -22.61
C ARG A 474 10.14 -16.59 -22.82
N SER A 475 9.27 -16.65 -21.83
CA SER A 475 7.90 -16.12 -21.93
C SER A 475 7.85 -14.60 -22.00
N LEU A 476 8.78 -13.90 -21.35
CA LEU A 476 8.90 -12.44 -21.38
C LEU A 476 9.55 -11.92 -22.67
N SER A 477 10.38 -12.74 -23.32
CA SER A 477 11.00 -12.41 -24.63
C SER A 477 10.06 -12.63 -25.81
N ALA A 478 8.97 -13.38 -25.65
CA ALA A 478 7.88 -13.38 -26.60
C ALA A 478 7.27 -11.97 -26.65
N PRO A 479 6.98 -11.40 -27.85
CA PRO A 479 7.02 -9.98 -28.09
C PRO A 479 6.17 -9.18 -27.10
N ILE A 480 6.85 -8.36 -26.30
CA ILE A 480 6.29 -7.33 -25.40
C ILE A 480 5.23 -6.48 -26.12
N ARG A 481 5.33 -6.35 -27.44
CA ARG A 481 4.36 -5.66 -28.29
C ARG A 481 2.96 -6.28 -28.25
N ALA A 482 2.82 -7.60 -28.19
CA ALA A 482 1.50 -8.27 -28.10
C ALA A 482 0.89 -8.05 -26.71
N ALA A 483 1.70 -8.11 -25.65
CA ALA A 483 1.22 -7.88 -24.29
C ALA A 483 0.82 -6.41 -24.05
N LEU A 484 1.53 -5.45 -24.64
CA LEU A 484 1.18 -4.02 -24.60
C LEU A 484 -0.07 -3.74 -25.46
N ALA A 485 -0.19 -4.32 -26.65
CA ALA A 485 -1.38 -4.18 -27.50
C ALA A 485 -2.65 -4.73 -26.82
N ASP A 486 -2.55 -5.92 -26.19
CA ASP A 486 -3.66 -6.51 -25.42
C ASP A 486 -3.99 -5.73 -24.12
N SER A 487 -3.05 -4.97 -23.58
CA SER A 487 -3.27 -4.17 -22.37
C SER A 487 -3.97 -2.85 -22.63
N PHE A 488 -3.87 -2.31 -23.87
CA PHE A 488 -4.49 -1.03 -24.28
C PHE A 488 -5.85 -1.19 -24.97
N VAL A 489 -6.25 -2.40 -25.41
CA VAL A 489 -7.59 -2.65 -25.94
C VAL A 489 -8.55 -2.84 -24.75
N PRO A 490 -9.66 -2.10 -24.69
CA PRO A 490 -10.50 -2.02 -23.50
C PRO A 490 -11.34 -3.29 -23.29
N ASP A 491 -10.78 -4.31 -22.66
CA ASP A 491 -11.57 -5.39 -22.03
C ASP A 491 -12.41 -4.89 -20.84
N LEU A 492 -12.42 -3.59 -20.58
CA LEU A 492 -13.40 -2.93 -19.69
C LEU A 492 -14.84 -3.05 -20.20
N VAL A 493 -15.06 -3.44 -21.47
CA VAL A 493 -16.38 -3.58 -22.11
C VAL A 493 -16.74 -5.05 -22.40
N ARG A 494 -15.80 -5.98 -22.37
CA ARG A 494 -16.14 -7.41 -22.50
C ARG A 494 -16.52 -7.98 -21.13
N ILE A 495 -17.79 -7.82 -20.79
CA ILE A 495 -18.49 -8.73 -19.86
C ILE A 495 -18.23 -10.14 -20.39
N PRO A 496 -17.61 -11.08 -19.62
CA PRO A 496 -17.52 -12.46 -20.05
C PRO A 496 -18.95 -12.97 -20.26
N ALA A 497 -19.28 -13.40 -21.46
CA ALA A 497 -20.50 -14.13 -21.78
C ALA A 497 -20.47 -15.51 -21.08
N PHE A 498 -20.66 -15.52 -19.76
CA PHE A 498 -20.78 -16.71 -18.92
C PHE A 498 -22.24 -17.26 -18.92
N ALA A 499 -23.06 -16.85 -19.91
CA ALA A 499 -24.46 -17.21 -19.99
C ALA A 499 -24.83 -17.93 -21.30
N ARG A 500 -23.91 -18.74 -21.85
CA ARG A 500 -24.30 -19.65 -22.97
C ARG A 500 -23.50 -20.96 -22.91
N ARG A 501 -23.82 -21.84 -21.97
CA ARG A 501 -23.69 -23.31 -22.07
C ARG A 501 -24.39 -23.97 -20.88
N GLN A 502 -25.73 -23.96 -20.90
CA GLN A 502 -26.56 -25.04 -20.39
C GLN A 502 -27.76 -25.13 -21.33
N ARG A 503 -27.61 -25.92 -22.34
CA ARG A 503 -28.65 -26.71 -22.95
C ARG A 503 -28.15 -28.15 -23.02
#